data_96a21ef670d5cafbdbe8a59befc98c5a
#
_entry.id   96a21ef670d5cafbdbe8a59befc98c5a
#
_cell.length_a   1.000
_cell.length_b   1.000
_cell.length_c   1.000
_cell.angle_alpha   90.00
_cell.angle_beta   90.00
_cell.angle_gamma   90.00
#
_symmetry.space_group_name_H-M   'P 1'
#
loop_
_entity.id
_entity.type
_entity.pdbx_description
1 polymer ?
#
loop_
_entity_poly.entity_id
_entity_poly.type
_entity_poly.pdbx_seq_one_letter_code
_entity_poly.pdbx_strand_id
1 'polypeptide(L)'
;MALKKYKPYTPSRRFMLGYDFSDITTNEPEKSLTKFIGSTWGRNNQWRTTSRFMGWWHKRLYRIVDFKWYDKANIPAKVASIEYDPYRTPRIALLNYVDGEKRYVLAWKWVQVGDEVMTWDKAPIAGWNRKQLKDIPEGMTIYNLEVTPFSTWKLIKTAGSSALISGRDEATGLVFIKMPSGEVRKFNKNCWATIWQLWNEQHKNVVIGKAWRQRWKGKKPHILWKNMNPVDHPHGWWEAHSPIGSKRWQKSFSGKRVAAWMKTRSQKKWSTKFIVSGRTK
;
A
#
# COMPACT_ATOMS: atom_id res chain seq x y z
N MET A 1 -13.21 2.26 -12.50
CA MET A 1 -13.98 1.83 -11.30
C MET A 1 -14.90 2.96 -10.87
N ALA A 2 -16.19 2.71 -10.79
CA ALA A 2 -17.17 3.67 -10.30
C ALA A 2 -17.34 3.55 -8.78
N LEU A 3 -17.60 4.67 -8.11
CA LEU A 3 -18.01 4.68 -6.71
C LEU A 3 -19.52 4.69 -6.64
N LYS A 4 -20.08 3.80 -5.82
CA LYS A 4 -21.52 3.76 -5.55
C LYS A 4 -21.88 4.85 -4.56
N LYS A 5 -22.73 5.79 -4.97
CA LYS A 5 -23.33 6.80 -4.10
C LYS A 5 -24.62 6.21 -3.52
N TYR A 6 -24.80 6.38 -2.22
CA TYR A 6 -25.99 5.90 -1.52
C TYR A 6 -27.04 6.99 -1.41
N LYS A 7 -28.33 6.60 -1.46
CA LYS A 7 -29.45 7.53 -1.23
C LYS A 7 -29.42 8.06 0.21
N PRO A 8 -29.70 9.37 0.45
CA PRO A 8 -29.51 10.03 1.75
C PRO A 8 -30.67 9.79 2.74
N TYR A 9 -31.08 8.55 2.94
CA TYR A 9 -32.16 8.22 3.86
C TYR A 9 -31.83 8.41 5.36
N THR A 10 -30.55 8.34 5.71
CA THR A 10 -30.08 8.49 7.10
C THR A 10 -28.84 9.36 7.15
N PRO A 11 -28.52 10.01 8.28
CA PRO A 11 -27.31 10.81 8.41
C PRO A 11 -26.04 10.07 7.99
N SER A 12 -25.93 8.80 8.34
CA SER A 12 -24.78 7.95 7.95
C SER A 12 -24.67 7.72 6.46
N ARG A 13 -25.80 7.62 5.73
CA ARG A 13 -25.81 7.37 4.28
C ARG A 13 -25.64 8.62 3.45
N ARG A 14 -25.91 9.80 3.99
CA ARG A 14 -25.89 11.08 3.26
C ARG A 14 -24.57 11.31 2.52
N PHE A 15 -23.46 11.02 3.17
CA PHE A 15 -22.10 11.22 2.61
C PHE A 15 -21.38 9.91 2.31
N MET A 16 -22.07 8.77 2.37
CA MET A 16 -21.44 7.47 2.17
C MET A 16 -21.14 7.26 0.68
N LEU A 17 -19.88 6.89 0.39
CA LEU A 17 -19.42 6.45 -0.92
C LEU A 17 -18.79 5.07 -0.75
N GLY A 18 -19.32 4.06 -1.42
CA GLY A 18 -18.81 2.69 -1.37
C GLY A 18 -18.20 2.26 -2.70
N TYR A 19 -17.63 1.07 -2.70
CA TYR A 19 -17.24 0.43 -3.96
C TYR A 19 -18.47 -0.14 -4.68
N ASP A 20 -18.44 -0.10 -5.98
CA ASP A 20 -19.43 -0.75 -6.83
C ASP A 20 -19.14 -2.25 -7.00
N PHE A 21 -17.88 -2.66 -6.94
CA PHE A 21 -17.41 -4.03 -7.16
C PHE A 21 -17.71 -4.61 -8.55
N SER A 22 -18.13 -3.82 -9.50
CA SER A 22 -18.42 -4.24 -10.88
C SER A 22 -17.16 -4.72 -11.62
N ASP A 23 -15.99 -4.36 -11.13
CA ASP A 23 -14.67 -4.75 -11.66
C ASP A 23 -14.21 -6.13 -11.19
N ILE A 24 -14.90 -6.76 -10.27
CA ILE A 24 -14.55 -8.07 -9.71
C ILE A 24 -15.26 -9.16 -10.50
N THR A 25 -14.50 -10.13 -10.98
CA THR A 25 -15.04 -11.25 -11.75
C THR A 25 -15.42 -12.43 -10.88
N THR A 26 -14.73 -12.64 -9.75
CA THR A 26 -14.96 -13.77 -8.84
C THR A 26 -14.89 -13.32 -7.38
N ASN A 27 -15.84 -13.78 -6.57
CA ASN A 27 -15.87 -13.51 -5.13
C ASN A 27 -15.13 -14.58 -4.32
N GLU A 28 -14.97 -15.77 -4.87
CA GLU A 28 -14.30 -16.89 -4.21
C GLU A 28 -12.81 -16.89 -4.53
N PRO A 29 -11.93 -16.91 -3.51
CA PRO A 29 -10.50 -16.98 -3.73
C PRO A 29 -10.04 -18.41 -4.03
N GLU A 30 -8.94 -18.54 -4.77
CA GLU A 30 -8.26 -19.82 -4.99
C GLU A 30 -7.77 -20.38 -3.63
N LYS A 31 -8.30 -21.54 -3.24
CA LYS A 31 -8.07 -22.14 -1.90
C LYS A 31 -6.60 -22.43 -1.63
N SER A 32 -5.88 -22.94 -2.63
CA SER A 32 -4.45 -23.26 -2.53
C SER A 32 -3.57 -22.03 -2.23
N LEU A 33 -3.99 -20.85 -2.65
CA LEU A 33 -3.28 -19.58 -2.47
C LEU A 33 -3.81 -18.75 -1.29
N THR A 34 -4.62 -19.35 -0.42
CA THR A 34 -5.14 -18.67 0.77
C THR A 34 -4.57 -19.25 2.06
N LYS A 35 -4.36 -18.37 3.04
CA LYS A 35 -3.91 -18.77 4.38
C LYS A 35 -4.70 -18.03 5.45
N PHE A 36 -5.11 -18.74 6.48
CA PHE A 36 -5.70 -18.09 7.65
C PHE A 36 -4.58 -17.45 8.49
N ILE A 37 -4.71 -16.16 8.77
CA ILE A 37 -3.84 -15.44 9.71
C ILE A 37 -4.72 -14.93 10.84
N GLY A 38 -4.51 -15.45 12.04
CA GLY A 38 -5.20 -15.01 13.25
C GLY A 38 -4.95 -13.53 13.55
N SER A 39 -5.93 -12.84 14.10
CA SER A 39 -5.77 -11.47 14.57
C SER A 39 -5.09 -11.47 15.94
N THR A 40 -3.99 -10.73 16.06
CA THR A 40 -3.28 -10.53 17.33
C THR A 40 -3.80 -9.34 18.13
N TRP A 41 -4.78 -8.60 17.63
CA TRP A 41 -5.37 -7.40 18.24
C TRP A 41 -4.34 -6.33 18.63
N GLY A 42 -3.22 -6.31 17.93
CA GLY A 42 -2.10 -5.43 18.20
C GLY A 42 -1.26 -5.81 19.42
N ARG A 43 -1.30 -7.09 19.84
CA ARG A 43 -0.47 -7.64 20.92
C ARG A 43 0.70 -8.42 20.36
N ASN A 44 1.81 -8.41 21.08
CA ASN A 44 2.96 -9.26 20.83
C ASN A 44 2.77 -10.65 21.47
N ASN A 45 3.82 -11.49 21.44
CA ASN A 45 3.85 -12.81 22.08
C ASN A 45 3.68 -12.76 23.62
N GLN A 46 4.04 -11.64 24.25
CA GLN A 46 3.85 -11.40 25.70
C GLN A 46 2.50 -10.74 26.03
N TRP A 47 1.54 -10.67 25.09
CA TRP A 47 0.24 -10.02 25.22
C TRP A 47 0.30 -8.51 25.52
N ARG A 48 1.45 -7.88 25.39
CA ARG A 48 1.58 -6.42 25.51
C ARG A 48 1.13 -5.74 24.24
N THR A 49 0.43 -4.62 24.37
CA THR A 49 -0.02 -3.81 23.23
C THR A 49 1.15 -3.11 22.55
N THR A 50 1.54 -3.58 21.39
CA THR A 50 2.59 -2.97 20.55
C THR A 50 2.02 -2.10 19.45
N SER A 51 0.79 -2.40 18.98
CA SER A 51 0.05 -1.58 18.03
C SER A 51 -1.30 -1.21 18.62
N ARG A 52 -1.50 0.08 18.90
CA ARG A 52 -2.75 0.57 19.50
C ARG A 52 -3.89 0.62 18.49
N PHE A 53 -5.11 0.68 18.99
CA PHE A 53 -6.33 0.84 18.21
C PHE A 53 -6.61 -0.29 17.20
N MET A 54 -6.02 -1.46 17.42
CA MET A 54 -6.35 -2.67 16.69
C MET A 54 -7.47 -3.41 17.41
N GLY A 55 -8.48 -3.80 16.64
CA GLY A 55 -9.59 -4.61 17.09
C GLY A 55 -9.65 -5.92 16.32
N TRP A 56 -10.65 -6.71 16.67
CA TRP A 56 -11.06 -7.91 15.96
C TRP A 56 -12.50 -7.72 15.50
N TRP A 57 -12.89 -8.34 14.43
CA TRP A 57 -14.31 -8.44 14.06
C TRP A 57 -14.48 -9.56 13.05
N HIS A 58 -14.19 -9.29 11.78
CA HIS A 58 -14.40 -10.26 10.72
C HIS A 58 -13.14 -11.10 10.49
N LYS A 59 -13.29 -12.44 10.40
CA LYS A 59 -12.20 -13.33 9.96
C LYS A 59 -11.86 -13.02 8.51
N ARG A 60 -10.57 -12.94 8.20
CA ARG A 60 -10.08 -12.63 6.85
C ARG A 60 -9.10 -13.70 6.40
N LEU A 61 -9.26 -14.17 5.17
CA LEU A 61 -8.29 -15.04 4.52
C LEU A 61 -7.22 -14.18 3.86
N TYR A 62 -5.97 -14.46 4.16
CA TYR A 62 -4.82 -13.82 3.53
C TYR A 62 -4.56 -14.49 2.18
N ARG A 63 -4.41 -13.68 1.11
CA ARG A 63 -4.00 -14.15 -0.21
C ARG A 63 -2.49 -14.09 -0.31
N ILE A 64 -1.88 -15.19 -0.73
CA ILE A 64 -0.45 -15.27 -1.00
C ILE A 64 -0.22 -14.63 -2.36
N VAL A 65 0.28 -13.38 -2.35
CA VAL A 65 0.55 -12.61 -3.56
C VAL A 65 2.03 -12.69 -3.88
N ASP A 66 2.34 -13.06 -5.11
CA ASP A 66 3.70 -13.04 -5.61
C ASP A 66 4.13 -11.60 -5.95
N PHE A 67 5.25 -11.20 -5.40
CA PHE A 67 5.88 -9.90 -5.67
C PHE A 67 7.22 -10.05 -6.39
N LYS A 68 7.70 -11.27 -6.60
CA LYS A 68 9.06 -11.52 -7.10
C LYS A 68 9.08 -11.86 -8.58
N TRP A 69 8.37 -12.89 -8.99
CA TRP A 69 8.24 -13.42 -10.33
C TRP A 69 9.55 -13.95 -10.97
N TYR A 70 10.67 -14.03 -10.22
CA TYR A 70 11.98 -14.37 -10.78
C TYR A 70 12.08 -15.80 -11.31
N ASP A 71 11.39 -16.71 -10.66
CA ASP A 71 11.32 -18.14 -10.99
C ASP A 71 10.43 -18.43 -12.20
N LYS A 72 9.71 -17.43 -12.71
CA LYS A 72 8.84 -17.51 -13.90
C LYS A 72 9.37 -16.69 -15.07
N ALA A 73 10.71 -16.67 -15.21
CA ALA A 73 11.36 -15.95 -16.30
C ALA A 73 10.91 -16.47 -17.68
N ASN A 74 10.44 -15.56 -18.54
CA ASN A 74 9.97 -15.82 -19.90
C ASN A 74 8.81 -16.83 -20.04
N ILE A 75 8.14 -17.17 -18.93
CA ILE A 75 6.95 -18.03 -18.97
C ILE A 75 5.72 -17.12 -19.04
N PRO A 76 4.91 -17.21 -20.09
CA PRO A 76 3.69 -16.40 -20.19
C PRO A 76 2.63 -16.90 -19.22
N ALA A 77 1.80 -15.97 -18.76
CA ALA A 77 0.65 -16.26 -17.92
C ALA A 77 -0.56 -15.47 -18.41
N LYS A 78 -1.74 -16.03 -18.25
CA LYS A 78 -3.01 -15.37 -18.56
C LYS A 78 -3.76 -15.00 -17.29
N VAL A 79 -4.42 -13.84 -17.31
CA VAL A 79 -5.31 -13.40 -16.23
C VAL A 79 -6.56 -14.26 -16.24
N ALA A 80 -6.78 -15.03 -15.18
CA ALA A 80 -7.95 -15.89 -15.00
C ALA A 80 -9.11 -15.15 -14.31
N SER A 81 -8.81 -14.37 -13.28
CA SER A 81 -9.82 -13.62 -12.52
C SER A 81 -9.26 -12.35 -11.89
N ILE A 82 -10.17 -11.43 -11.56
CA ILE A 82 -9.90 -10.21 -10.80
C ILE A 82 -10.67 -10.31 -9.50
N GLU A 83 -9.97 -10.15 -8.37
CA GLU A 83 -10.53 -10.43 -7.05
C GLU A 83 -10.30 -9.30 -6.04
N TYR A 84 -11.11 -9.29 -4.99
CA TYR A 84 -10.97 -8.43 -3.83
C TYR A 84 -10.06 -9.08 -2.79
N ASP A 85 -9.08 -8.32 -2.27
CA ASP A 85 -8.26 -8.74 -1.12
C ASP A 85 -8.56 -7.85 0.09
N PRO A 86 -9.01 -8.40 1.23
CA PRO A 86 -9.32 -7.64 2.44
C PRO A 86 -8.06 -7.08 3.15
N TYR A 87 -6.86 -7.56 2.82
CA TYR A 87 -5.61 -7.08 3.41
C TYR A 87 -4.93 -5.98 2.60
N ARG A 88 -5.38 -5.76 1.36
CA ARG A 88 -4.77 -4.78 0.44
C ARG A 88 -5.78 -3.77 -0.06
N THR A 89 -5.28 -2.62 -0.47
CA THR A 89 -6.10 -1.57 -1.07
C THR A 89 -6.31 -1.76 -2.58
N PRO A 90 -5.32 -2.23 -3.36
CA PRO A 90 -5.54 -2.56 -4.77
C PRO A 90 -6.30 -3.88 -4.93
N ARG A 91 -6.84 -4.12 -6.12
CA ARG A 91 -7.33 -5.43 -6.53
C ARG A 91 -6.16 -6.37 -6.75
N ILE A 92 -6.45 -7.67 -6.76
CA ILE A 92 -5.52 -8.72 -7.16
C ILE A 92 -6.04 -9.44 -8.39
N ALA A 93 -5.14 -9.95 -9.21
CA ALA A 93 -5.45 -10.79 -10.36
C ALA A 93 -4.87 -12.18 -10.13
N LEU A 94 -5.62 -13.21 -10.47
CA LEU A 94 -5.15 -14.58 -10.52
C LEU A 94 -4.55 -14.81 -11.90
N LEU A 95 -3.31 -15.22 -11.93
CA LEU A 95 -2.58 -15.62 -13.15
C LEU A 95 -2.51 -17.14 -13.23
N ASN A 96 -2.85 -17.66 -14.41
CA ASN A 96 -2.58 -19.06 -14.78
C ASN A 96 -1.38 -19.07 -15.72
N TYR A 97 -0.29 -19.67 -15.29
CA TYR A 97 0.90 -19.86 -16.10
C TYR A 97 0.74 -21.06 -17.03
N VAL A 98 1.47 -21.05 -18.14
CA VAL A 98 1.45 -22.15 -19.12
C VAL A 98 1.94 -23.46 -18.51
N ASP A 99 2.80 -23.41 -17.50
CA ASP A 99 3.27 -24.56 -16.73
C ASP A 99 2.26 -25.12 -15.70
N GLY A 100 1.04 -24.59 -15.69
CA GLY A 100 -0.06 -25.03 -14.82
C GLY A 100 -0.06 -24.39 -13.43
N GLU A 101 0.96 -23.62 -13.04
CA GLU A 101 1.00 -22.95 -11.75
C GLU A 101 0.07 -21.73 -11.74
N LYS A 102 -0.62 -21.52 -10.61
CA LYS A 102 -1.44 -20.35 -10.36
C LYS A 102 -0.76 -19.41 -9.38
N ARG A 103 -0.83 -18.10 -9.63
CA ARG A 103 -0.30 -17.09 -8.71
C ARG A 103 -1.18 -15.85 -8.64
N TYR A 104 -1.30 -15.27 -7.45
CA TYR A 104 -1.87 -13.93 -7.31
C TYR A 104 -0.83 -12.86 -7.54
N VAL A 105 -1.23 -11.80 -8.25
CA VAL A 105 -0.44 -10.58 -8.45
C VAL A 105 -1.29 -9.35 -8.17
N LEU A 106 -0.65 -8.17 -8.05
CA LEU A 106 -1.39 -6.92 -7.93
C LEU A 106 -2.00 -6.54 -9.28
N ALA A 107 -3.30 -6.31 -9.31
CA ALA A 107 -4.03 -5.92 -10.51
C ALA A 107 -3.64 -4.50 -10.96
N TRP A 108 -3.29 -4.37 -12.23
CA TRP A 108 -3.01 -3.09 -12.88
C TRP A 108 -4.28 -2.42 -13.38
N LYS A 109 -4.18 -1.16 -13.70
CA LYS A 109 -5.29 -0.36 -14.22
C LYS A 109 -5.76 -0.91 -15.56
N TRP A 110 -7.09 -1.14 -15.67
CA TRP A 110 -7.79 -1.67 -16.84
C TRP A 110 -7.45 -3.12 -17.21
N VAL A 111 -6.95 -3.90 -16.26
CA VAL A 111 -6.76 -5.34 -16.49
C VAL A 111 -8.07 -6.02 -16.91
N GLN A 112 -7.98 -6.93 -17.87
CA GLN A 112 -9.09 -7.76 -18.32
C GLN A 112 -8.75 -9.25 -18.13
N VAL A 113 -9.79 -10.06 -18.05
CA VAL A 113 -9.61 -11.52 -18.06
C VAL A 113 -9.14 -11.93 -19.45
N GLY A 114 -8.10 -12.74 -19.50
CA GLY A 114 -7.46 -13.16 -20.76
C GLY A 114 -6.19 -12.36 -21.10
N ASP A 115 -5.92 -11.22 -20.47
CA ASP A 115 -4.67 -10.49 -20.67
C ASP A 115 -3.47 -11.39 -20.43
N GLU A 116 -2.46 -11.28 -21.29
CA GLU A 116 -1.21 -12.01 -21.15
C GLU A 116 -0.14 -11.18 -20.45
N VAL A 117 0.57 -11.81 -19.53
CA VAL A 117 1.63 -11.20 -18.72
C VAL A 117 2.90 -12.01 -18.83
N MET A 118 4.01 -11.34 -18.98
CA MET A 118 5.32 -11.97 -19.04
C MET A 118 6.35 -11.20 -18.21
N THR A 119 7.36 -11.89 -17.75
CA THR A 119 8.50 -11.32 -17.03
C THR A 119 9.80 -11.61 -17.76
N TRP A 120 10.86 -10.84 -17.44
CA TRP A 120 12.21 -11.02 -17.95
C TRP A 120 12.49 -10.33 -19.29
N ASP A 121 13.63 -10.62 -19.90
CA ASP A 121 14.17 -9.87 -21.02
C ASP A 121 13.29 -9.93 -22.27
N LYS A 122 12.72 -11.09 -22.58
CA LYS A 122 11.85 -11.30 -23.76
C LYS A 122 10.47 -10.65 -23.64
N ALA A 123 10.08 -10.20 -22.42
CA ALA A 123 8.80 -9.53 -22.26
C ALA A 123 8.77 -8.22 -23.06
N PRO A 124 7.72 -7.94 -23.84
CA PRO A 124 7.58 -6.67 -24.53
C PRO A 124 7.48 -5.51 -23.55
N ILE A 125 7.85 -4.30 -24.01
CA ILE A 125 7.65 -3.06 -23.23
C ILE A 125 6.17 -2.67 -23.34
N ALA A 126 5.32 -3.47 -22.72
CA ALA A 126 3.90 -3.23 -22.63
C ALA A 126 3.52 -2.97 -21.18
N GLY A 127 2.37 -2.32 -20.96
CA GLY A 127 1.81 -2.21 -19.62
C GLY A 127 1.76 -3.60 -18.98
N TRP A 128 1.88 -3.66 -17.64
CA TRP A 128 1.82 -4.86 -16.78
C TRP A 128 2.99 -5.85 -16.82
N ASN A 129 3.86 -5.83 -17.83
CA ASN A 129 5.04 -6.69 -17.85
C ASN A 129 6.09 -6.22 -16.83
N ARG A 130 6.84 -7.19 -16.27
CA ARG A 130 7.86 -6.92 -15.26
C ARG A 130 9.25 -7.03 -15.88
N LYS A 131 10.03 -5.95 -15.78
CA LYS A 131 11.37 -5.83 -16.35
C LYS A 131 12.35 -5.20 -15.35
N GLN A 132 13.62 -5.28 -15.66
CA GLN A 132 14.65 -4.50 -14.96
C GLN A 132 14.55 -3.02 -15.34
N LEU A 133 14.95 -2.14 -14.43
CA LEU A 133 14.89 -0.69 -14.69
C LEU A 133 15.76 -0.25 -15.86
N LYS A 134 16.83 -0.98 -16.16
CA LYS A 134 17.68 -0.71 -17.34
C LYS A 134 16.91 -0.84 -18.66
N ASP A 135 15.90 -1.73 -18.71
CA ASP A 135 15.17 -2.09 -19.93
C ASP A 135 13.85 -1.32 -20.09
N ILE A 136 13.48 -0.47 -19.11
CA ILE A 136 12.24 0.32 -19.14
C ILE A 136 12.60 1.76 -19.57
N PRO A 137 12.04 2.31 -20.65
CA PRO A 137 12.32 3.68 -21.11
C PRO A 137 12.02 4.75 -20.03
N GLU A 138 12.70 5.89 -20.16
CA GLU A 138 12.39 7.08 -19.36
C GLU A 138 11.01 7.63 -19.69
N GLY A 139 10.40 8.32 -18.73
CA GLY A 139 9.03 8.80 -18.84
C GLY A 139 7.94 7.76 -18.62
N MET A 140 8.27 6.47 -18.49
CA MET A 140 7.28 5.44 -18.20
C MET A 140 6.90 5.40 -16.72
N THR A 141 5.63 5.06 -16.47
CA THR A 141 5.11 4.82 -15.12
C THR A 141 5.34 3.38 -14.71
N ILE A 142 5.69 3.18 -13.44
CA ILE A 142 6.01 1.87 -12.87
C ILE A 142 5.36 1.68 -11.50
N TYR A 143 5.13 0.44 -11.13
CA TYR A 143 4.71 0.03 -9.78
C TYR A 143 5.45 -1.23 -9.33
N ASN A 144 5.22 -1.70 -8.11
CA ASN A 144 5.86 -2.87 -7.50
C ASN A 144 7.40 -2.84 -7.65
N LEU A 145 7.99 -1.68 -7.38
CA LEU A 145 9.41 -1.40 -7.52
C LEU A 145 10.23 -2.04 -6.41
N GLU A 146 11.33 -2.69 -6.74
CA GLU A 146 12.31 -3.18 -5.78
C GLU A 146 13.17 -2.07 -5.18
N VAL A 147 13.57 -2.26 -3.92
CA VAL A 147 14.49 -1.33 -3.25
C VAL A 147 15.95 -1.64 -3.58
N THR A 148 16.28 -2.92 -3.56
CA THR A 148 17.59 -3.47 -3.97
C THR A 148 17.32 -4.68 -4.87
N PRO A 149 18.22 -5.01 -5.80
CA PRO A 149 18.04 -6.16 -6.69
C PRO A 149 17.72 -7.43 -5.90
N PHE A 150 16.75 -8.19 -6.38
CA PHE A 150 16.26 -9.45 -5.79
C PHE A 150 15.77 -9.37 -4.33
N SER A 151 15.51 -8.15 -3.83
CA SER A 151 15.03 -7.97 -2.46
C SER A 151 13.57 -8.39 -2.29
N THR A 152 13.20 -8.71 -1.05
CA THR A 152 11.80 -8.92 -0.67
C THR A 152 11.03 -7.62 -0.53
N TRP A 153 11.71 -6.49 -0.43
CA TRP A 153 11.12 -5.17 -0.18
C TRP A 153 10.73 -4.51 -1.49
N LYS A 154 9.44 -4.30 -1.64
CA LYS A 154 8.86 -3.64 -2.81
C LYS A 154 8.16 -2.36 -2.39
N LEU A 155 8.30 -1.33 -3.22
CA LEU A 155 7.61 -0.03 -3.09
C LEU A 155 6.43 0.05 -4.06
N ILE A 156 5.59 1.07 -3.90
CA ILE A 156 4.49 1.40 -4.81
C ILE A 156 3.54 0.20 -4.98
N LYS A 157 2.85 -0.16 -3.87
CA LYS A 157 1.89 -1.28 -3.81
C LYS A 157 0.50 -0.86 -3.36
N THR A 158 0.24 0.43 -3.23
CA THR A 158 -1.07 0.97 -2.83
C THR A 158 -1.97 1.23 -4.03
N ALA A 159 -3.27 1.15 -3.83
CA ALA A 159 -4.27 1.41 -4.86
C ALA A 159 -4.02 2.75 -5.57
N GLY A 160 -4.09 2.73 -6.89
CA GLY A 160 -3.91 3.90 -7.75
C GLY A 160 -2.50 4.49 -7.75
N SER A 161 -1.51 3.84 -7.14
CA SER A 161 -0.15 4.37 -7.09
C SER A 161 0.67 3.97 -8.31
N SER A 162 1.50 4.90 -8.75
CA SER A 162 2.56 4.71 -9.75
C SER A 162 3.72 5.64 -9.42
N ALA A 163 4.90 5.35 -9.93
CA ALA A 163 6.06 6.23 -9.93
C ALA A 163 6.52 6.46 -11.36
N LEU A 164 7.24 7.53 -11.60
CA LEU A 164 7.75 7.91 -12.92
C LEU A 164 9.27 7.74 -12.95
N ILE A 165 9.78 7.10 -13.99
CA ILE A 165 11.22 7.12 -14.29
C ILE A 165 11.56 8.49 -14.86
N SER A 166 12.35 9.27 -14.13
CA SER A 166 12.67 10.66 -14.49
C SER A 166 14.01 10.83 -15.20
N GLY A 167 14.89 9.85 -15.12
CA GLY A 167 16.19 9.90 -15.78
C GLY A 167 17.09 8.76 -15.35
N ARG A 168 18.25 8.65 -16.02
CA ARG A 168 19.29 7.66 -15.74
C ARG A 168 20.65 8.32 -15.67
N ASP A 169 21.51 7.73 -14.90
CA ASP A 169 22.93 8.04 -14.86
C ASP A 169 23.67 6.81 -15.37
N GLU A 170 24.16 6.87 -16.57
CA GLU A 170 24.85 5.76 -17.22
C GLU A 170 26.18 5.46 -16.54
N ALA A 171 26.89 6.49 -16.08
CA ALA A 171 28.19 6.36 -15.44
C ALA A 171 28.11 5.60 -14.11
N THR A 172 27.08 5.88 -13.30
CA THR A 172 26.91 5.22 -11.99
C THR A 172 25.97 4.00 -12.06
N GLY A 173 25.27 3.80 -13.16
CA GLY A 173 24.25 2.75 -13.31
C GLY A 173 23.05 2.94 -12.38
N LEU A 174 22.72 4.19 -12.05
CA LEU A 174 21.59 4.55 -11.19
C LEU A 174 20.44 5.11 -12.01
N VAL A 175 19.22 4.79 -11.59
CA VAL A 175 17.97 5.29 -12.20
C VAL A 175 17.27 6.20 -11.21
N PHE A 176 16.87 7.38 -11.65
CA PHE A 176 16.14 8.36 -10.85
C PHE A 176 14.64 8.13 -11.02
N ILE A 177 13.95 7.93 -9.91
CA ILE A 177 12.52 7.64 -9.90
C ILE A 177 11.79 8.65 -9.04
N LYS A 178 10.82 9.35 -9.63
CA LYS A 178 9.89 10.24 -8.92
C LYS A 178 8.78 9.41 -8.30
N MET A 179 8.81 9.33 -6.97
CA MET A 179 7.86 8.58 -6.16
C MET A 179 6.49 9.27 -6.11
N PRO A 180 5.39 8.56 -5.75
CA PRO A 180 4.07 9.17 -5.57
C PRO A 180 4.03 10.33 -4.55
N SER A 181 5.01 10.38 -3.65
CA SER A 181 5.16 11.47 -2.67
C SER A 181 5.83 12.74 -3.22
N GLY A 182 6.22 12.75 -4.50
CA GLY A 182 7.02 13.82 -5.12
C GLY A 182 8.53 13.72 -4.87
N GLU A 183 8.96 12.84 -3.97
CA GLU A 183 10.38 12.61 -3.67
C GLU A 183 11.07 11.88 -4.81
N VAL A 184 12.24 12.36 -5.26
CA VAL A 184 13.06 11.68 -6.26
C VAL A 184 14.14 10.86 -5.56
N ARG A 185 14.22 9.58 -5.91
CA ARG A 185 15.20 8.63 -5.35
C ARG A 185 16.00 7.92 -6.41
N LYS A 186 17.21 7.54 -6.03
CA LYS A 186 18.15 6.70 -6.79
C LYS A 186 17.86 5.22 -6.56
N PHE A 187 17.85 4.45 -7.64
CA PHE A 187 17.73 2.99 -7.60
C PHE A 187 18.79 2.37 -8.53
N ASN A 188 19.21 1.14 -8.20
CA ASN A 188 20.12 0.40 -9.07
C ASN A 188 19.39 -0.04 -10.36
N LYS A 189 20.05 0.05 -11.50
CA LYS A 189 19.51 -0.33 -12.81
C LYS A 189 19.02 -1.79 -12.89
N ASN A 190 19.56 -2.67 -12.05
CA ASN A 190 19.17 -4.09 -11.98
C ASN A 190 17.96 -4.34 -11.06
N CYS A 191 17.37 -3.31 -10.44
CA CYS A 191 16.12 -3.47 -9.68
C CYS A 191 14.96 -3.75 -10.64
N TRP A 192 14.02 -4.56 -10.19
CA TRP A 192 12.83 -4.93 -10.96
C TRP A 192 11.66 -4.02 -10.65
N ALA A 193 10.90 -3.71 -11.67
CA ALA A 193 9.65 -2.99 -11.57
C ALA A 193 8.62 -3.54 -12.57
N THR A 194 7.35 -3.32 -12.30
CA THR A 194 6.27 -3.62 -13.25
C THR A 194 5.83 -2.33 -13.92
N ILE A 195 5.70 -2.37 -15.24
CA ILE A 195 5.30 -1.21 -16.04
C ILE A 195 3.81 -0.97 -15.83
N TRP A 196 3.39 0.30 -15.70
CA TRP A 196 2.04 0.81 -15.57
C TRP A 196 1.67 1.31 -14.16
N GLN A 197 0.37 1.41 -13.90
CA GLN A 197 -0.23 1.93 -12.66
C GLN A 197 -1.13 0.87 -12.02
N LEU A 198 -1.20 0.86 -10.69
CA LEU A 198 -2.10 -0.02 -9.95
C LEU A 198 -3.56 0.43 -10.03
N TRP A 199 -4.47 -0.53 -10.05
CA TRP A 199 -5.91 -0.27 -10.08
C TRP A 199 -6.46 0.27 -8.75
N ASN A 200 -7.74 0.64 -8.78
CA ASN A 200 -8.51 1.15 -7.64
C ASN A 200 -8.10 2.58 -7.21
N GLU A 201 -7.86 3.47 -8.17
CA GLU A 201 -7.48 4.88 -7.93
C GLU A 201 -8.48 5.61 -7.01
N GLN A 202 -9.76 5.28 -7.12
CA GLN A 202 -10.84 5.89 -6.34
C GLN A 202 -10.87 5.43 -4.87
N HIS A 203 -9.95 4.54 -4.45
CA HIS A 203 -9.91 4.06 -3.07
C HIS A 203 -9.87 5.18 -2.03
N LYS A 204 -9.14 6.25 -2.31
CA LYS A 204 -9.03 7.42 -1.41
C LYS A 204 -10.34 8.19 -1.22
N ASN A 205 -11.24 8.09 -2.19
CA ASN A 205 -12.51 8.81 -2.20
C ASN A 205 -13.64 8.03 -1.50
N VAL A 206 -13.36 6.81 -1.02
CA VAL A 206 -14.35 5.99 -0.30
C VAL A 206 -14.63 6.60 1.07
N VAL A 207 -15.89 6.95 1.30
CA VAL A 207 -16.38 7.49 2.57
C VAL A 207 -17.21 6.43 3.29
N ILE A 208 -16.73 6.01 4.46
CA ILE A 208 -17.33 4.89 5.21
C ILE A 208 -18.69 5.25 5.80
N GLY A 209 -18.91 6.50 6.15
CA GLY A 209 -20.18 7.06 6.59
C GLY A 209 -20.52 6.85 8.08
N LYS A 210 -20.04 5.78 8.73
CA LYS A 210 -20.32 5.53 10.16
C LYS A 210 -19.16 4.83 10.90
N ALA A 211 -19.02 5.14 12.18
CA ALA A 211 -17.96 4.61 13.04
C ALA A 211 -18.00 3.07 13.15
N TRP A 212 -19.19 2.48 13.17
CA TRP A 212 -19.34 1.04 13.31
C TRP A 212 -18.73 0.24 12.14
N ARG A 213 -18.75 0.78 10.93
CA ARG A 213 -18.06 0.15 9.79
C ARG A 213 -16.53 0.13 9.95
N GLN A 214 -15.95 1.10 10.66
CA GLN A 214 -14.53 1.04 11.03
C GLN A 214 -14.25 -0.09 12.02
N ARG A 215 -15.19 -0.31 12.96
CA ARG A 215 -15.09 -1.43 13.91
C ARG A 215 -15.08 -2.78 13.19
N TRP A 216 -15.92 -2.96 12.18
CA TRP A 216 -15.94 -4.18 11.35
C TRP A 216 -14.60 -4.42 10.63
N LYS A 217 -13.89 -3.36 10.26
CA LYS A 217 -12.56 -3.44 9.67
C LYS A 217 -11.44 -3.73 10.69
N GLY A 218 -11.79 -3.95 11.94
CA GLY A 218 -10.83 -4.21 13.02
C GLY A 218 -10.11 -2.97 13.54
N LYS A 219 -10.68 -1.78 13.35
CA LYS A 219 -10.12 -0.52 13.87
C LYS A 219 -10.91 -0.06 15.08
N LYS A 220 -10.22 0.23 16.18
CA LYS A 220 -10.81 0.87 17.36
C LYS A 220 -10.79 2.39 17.23
N PRO A 221 -11.68 3.13 17.90
CA PRO A 221 -11.65 4.58 17.95
C PRO A 221 -10.33 5.12 18.50
N HIS A 222 -9.89 6.24 17.94
CA HIS A 222 -8.76 6.99 18.47
C HIS A 222 -9.23 8.01 19.47
N ILE A 223 -8.73 7.93 20.70
CA ILE A 223 -8.99 8.90 21.76
C ILE A 223 -8.04 10.07 21.58
N LEU A 224 -8.55 11.31 21.74
CA LEU A 224 -7.71 12.50 21.71
C LEU A 224 -6.75 12.50 22.90
N TRP A 225 -5.53 12.97 22.71
CA TRP A 225 -4.48 12.95 23.72
C TRP A 225 -4.86 13.70 25.01
N LYS A 226 -5.57 14.82 24.90
CA LYS A 226 -6.06 15.58 26.04
C LYS A 226 -7.15 14.86 26.86
N ASN A 227 -7.84 13.88 26.25
CA ASN A 227 -8.90 13.11 26.90
C ASN A 227 -8.37 11.83 27.55
N MET A 228 -7.06 11.65 27.59
CA MET A 228 -6.40 10.57 28.28
C MET A 228 -6.04 10.97 29.71
N ASN A 229 -5.80 9.98 30.57
CA ASN A 229 -5.24 10.23 31.88
C ASN A 229 -3.78 10.68 31.81
N PRO A 230 -3.28 11.42 32.84
CA PRO A 230 -1.88 11.86 32.87
C PRO A 230 -0.86 10.73 32.74
N VAL A 231 -1.18 9.53 33.23
CA VAL A 231 -0.33 8.32 33.08
C VAL A 231 -0.20 7.85 31.63
N ASP A 232 -1.24 8.05 30.81
CA ASP A 232 -1.31 7.55 29.46
C ASP A 232 -0.69 8.48 28.42
N HIS A 233 -0.74 9.79 28.68
CA HIS A 233 -0.17 10.79 27.77
C HIS A 233 0.25 12.07 28.51
N PRO A 234 1.37 12.73 28.13
CA PRO A 234 1.78 14.02 28.72
C PRO A 234 0.77 15.16 28.58
N HIS A 235 -0.20 15.07 27.65
CA HIS A 235 -1.30 16.01 27.48
C HIS A 235 -2.59 15.55 28.19
N GLY A 236 -2.53 14.45 28.91
CA GLY A 236 -3.66 13.96 29.68
C GLY A 236 -3.94 14.85 30.88
N TRP A 237 -5.20 14.88 31.30
CA TRP A 237 -5.66 15.59 32.46
C TRP A 237 -6.86 14.89 33.05
N TRP A 238 -7.04 15.04 34.34
CA TRP A 238 -8.13 14.47 35.12
C TRP A 238 -9.54 14.81 34.55
N GLU A 239 -9.76 16.05 34.12
CA GLU A 239 -11.04 16.50 33.53
C GLU A 239 -11.02 16.64 32.01
N ALA A 240 -10.05 16.07 31.33
CA ALA A 240 -9.88 16.13 29.89
C ALA A 240 -9.77 17.56 29.28
N HIS A 241 -9.42 18.54 30.07
CA HIS A 241 -9.35 19.97 29.70
C HIS A 241 -7.92 20.54 29.66
N SER A 242 -6.91 19.71 29.76
CA SER A 242 -5.52 20.18 29.68
C SER A 242 -5.24 20.94 28.37
N PRO A 243 -4.69 22.15 28.43
CA PRO A 243 -4.29 22.88 27.25
C PRO A 243 -3.14 22.12 26.56
N ILE A 244 -3.29 21.89 25.23
CA ILE A 244 -2.27 21.25 24.42
C ILE A 244 -1.06 22.17 24.33
N GLY A 245 0.12 21.68 24.73
CA GLY A 245 1.34 22.47 24.70
C GLY A 245 1.52 23.39 25.89
N SER A 246 0.78 23.14 27.02
CA SER A 246 0.95 23.90 28.27
C SER A 246 2.43 24.01 28.65
N LYS A 247 2.87 25.19 28.90
CA LYS A 247 4.16 25.65 29.41
C LYS A 247 5.39 25.50 28.53
N ARG A 248 5.50 24.60 27.52
CA ARG A 248 6.69 24.56 26.64
C ARG A 248 6.51 24.09 25.21
N TRP A 249 5.93 22.97 24.92
CA TRP A 249 5.80 22.44 23.55
C TRP A 249 4.85 21.26 23.53
N GLN A 250 4.21 21.02 22.41
CA GLN A 250 3.47 19.78 22.19
C GLN A 250 4.39 18.57 22.34
N LYS A 251 3.91 17.54 23.02
CA LYS A 251 4.67 16.29 23.23
C LYS A 251 3.98 15.12 22.55
N SER A 252 4.78 14.18 22.08
CA SER A 252 4.29 12.88 21.62
C SER A 252 3.95 12.00 22.83
N PHE A 253 3.36 10.85 22.54
CA PHE A 253 3.07 9.81 23.54
C PHE A 253 4.34 9.39 24.34
N SER A 254 5.50 9.38 23.71
CA SER A 254 6.78 9.06 24.35
C SER A 254 7.47 10.27 25.02
N GLY A 255 6.75 11.39 25.19
CA GLY A 255 7.28 12.60 25.81
C GLY A 255 8.19 13.47 24.95
N LYS A 256 8.50 13.05 23.70
CA LYS A 256 9.32 13.82 22.76
C LYS A 256 8.55 15.06 22.27
N ARG A 257 9.24 16.17 22.10
CA ARG A 257 8.65 17.39 21.52
C ARG A 257 8.18 17.13 20.08
N VAL A 258 7.03 17.67 19.74
CA VAL A 258 6.42 17.57 18.42
C VAL A 258 5.93 18.96 18.02
N ALA A 259 6.34 19.41 16.84
CA ALA A 259 5.84 20.63 16.25
C ALA A 259 5.70 20.46 14.73
N ALA A 260 4.77 21.19 14.12
CA ALA A 260 4.50 21.07 12.68
C ALA A 260 5.73 21.35 11.80
N TRP A 261 6.63 22.22 12.26
CA TRP A 261 7.88 22.57 11.55
C TRP A 261 9.04 21.62 11.83
N MET A 262 8.94 20.71 12.82
CA MET A 262 10.03 19.80 13.17
C MET A 262 10.09 18.66 12.17
N LYS A 263 11.23 18.52 11.50
CA LYS A 263 11.53 17.37 10.65
C LYS A 263 11.81 16.16 11.54
N THR A 264 10.94 15.14 11.47
CA THR A 264 11.07 13.91 12.28
C THR A 264 11.97 12.86 11.66
N ARG A 265 12.32 12.99 10.37
CA ARG A 265 13.24 12.09 9.70
C ARG A 265 14.66 12.30 10.22
N SER A 266 15.30 11.26 10.73
CA SER A 266 16.72 11.29 11.09
C SER A 266 17.59 11.47 9.84
N GLN A 267 18.47 12.46 9.87
CA GLN A 267 19.44 12.68 8.78
C GLN A 267 20.44 11.53 8.65
N LYS A 268 20.78 10.86 9.77
CA LYS A 268 21.70 9.71 9.81
C LYS A 268 21.08 8.41 9.27
N LYS A 269 19.83 8.44 8.79
CA LYS A 269 19.18 7.25 8.26
C LYS A 269 19.89 6.77 6.99
N TRP A 270 20.28 5.48 6.93
CA TRP A 270 21.01 4.88 5.82
C TRP A 270 20.38 5.17 4.44
N SER A 271 19.05 5.24 4.37
CA SER A 271 18.31 5.52 3.13
C SER A 271 18.34 6.99 2.68
N THR A 272 18.99 7.90 3.43
CA THR A 272 19.09 9.31 3.04
C THR A 272 19.98 9.50 1.82
N LYS A 273 21.03 8.68 1.66
CA LYS A 273 21.92 8.71 0.50
C LYS A 273 21.25 8.43 -0.85
N PHE A 274 20.08 7.80 -0.83
CA PHE A 274 19.31 7.51 -2.04
C PHE A 274 18.32 8.62 -2.43
N ILE A 275 18.19 9.66 -1.64
CA ILE A 275 17.28 10.79 -1.92
C ILE A 275 18.05 11.83 -2.72
N VAL A 276 17.55 12.16 -3.91
CA VAL A 276 18.07 13.23 -4.76
C VAL A 276 17.36 14.53 -4.44
N SER A 277 16.03 14.49 -4.45
CA SER A 277 15.20 15.65 -4.12
C SER A 277 14.15 15.25 -3.08
N GLY A 278 13.94 16.11 -2.11
CA GLY A 278 12.93 15.91 -1.07
C GLY A 278 11.50 16.03 -1.61
N ARG A 279 10.54 15.78 -0.73
CA ARG A 279 9.12 15.98 -1.07
C ARG A 279 8.87 17.47 -1.38
N THR A 280 8.22 17.74 -2.50
CA THR A 280 7.60 19.04 -2.74
C THR A 280 6.52 19.27 -1.68
N LYS A 281 6.53 20.45 -1.09
CA LYS A 281 5.49 20.87 -0.12
C LYS A 281 4.16 21.09 -0.80
#